data_89ac27deebdfe79d3bf536d031b8dc54
#
_entry.id   89ac27deebdfe79d3bf536d031b8dc54
#
_cell.length_a   1.000
_cell.length_b   1.000
_cell.length_c   1.000
_cell.angle_alpha   90.00
_cell.angle_beta   90.00
_cell.angle_gamma   90.00
#
_symmetry.space_group_name_H-M   'P 1'
#
loop_
_entity.id
_entity.type
_entity.pdbx_description
1 polymer ?
#
loop_
_entity_poly.entity_id
_entity_poly.type
_entity_poly.pdbx_seq_one_letter_code
_entity_poly.pdbx_strand_id
1 'polypeptide(L)'
;MKSELPSMARSTRRISAALLPVFALAVLMSMAACSSKAEPQATTAADTPQNVTLTSAQREHIHLLAIARSSFHRGIETSGVVDFDHDRATQVLAPFSGPVTQVLVSQGEKVRQGQPLARVNSPDFAAAAGAYRKALAAAHAADQVAATDRDLFAHQAISEREHAQAQSDAIGADADRDAALQALLALHVDQQTIAAIREGKPVAHGQGVIRAPIAGTVVEKSIAPGQLLAAGTTPCFTIADTSQMWVMAQLFGDELDTVKNGDDALVDIGTDSTGIHGKVTNVGAVVDPDTRAVDARVLVDNPDGALKRQMYVRVRIQSSEARTGLLVPVSAVLRNDENLPFVYVAATDGGYAQRTVTLGERVGDRFLIPEGLHAGDKVVVDGAIFLHFIQTQ
;
A
#
# COMPACT_ATOMS: atom_id res chain seq x y z
N MET A 1 -37.92 38.86 10.92
CA MET A 1 -37.27 39.76 11.93
C MET A 1 -35.82 39.89 11.52
N LYS A 2 -35.51 41.12 11.09
CA LYS A 2 -34.22 41.69 10.74
C LYS A 2 -33.29 41.80 11.95
N SER A 3 -32.00 41.56 11.74
CA SER A 3 -30.88 42.27 12.38
C SER A 3 -29.62 41.75 11.71
N GLU A 4 -29.04 42.41 10.80
CA GLU A 4 -28.11 43.53 10.82
C GLU A 4 -26.69 43.16 11.19
N LEU A 5 -25.82 43.22 10.17
CA LEU A 5 -24.34 43.23 10.21
C LEU A 5 -23.84 44.64 10.69
N PRO A 6 -22.68 44.75 11.24
CA PRO A 6 -21.88 45.96 11.06
C PRO A 6 -20.61 45.73 10.25
N SER A 7 -20.49 46.48 9.21
CA SER A 7 -19.33 46.95 8.48
C SER A 7 -18.33 47.66 9.42
N MET A 8 -17.03 47.36 9.28
CA MET A 8 -15.98 48.29 9.76
C MET A 8 -14.96 48.56 8.64
N ALA A 9 -14.81 49.86 8.48
CA ALA A 9 -14.18 50.60 7.41
C ALA A 9 -12.65 50.50 7.41
N ARG A 10 -12.13 50.63 6.19
CA ARG A 10 -10.73 50.90 5.85
C ARG A 10 -10.33 52.29 6.37
N SER A 11 -9.15 52.34 7.04
CA SER A 11 -8.43 53.60 7.27
C SER A 11 -7.08 53.55 6.55
N THR A 12 -7.01 54.20 5.42
CA THR A 12 -5.79 54.62 4.74
C THR A 12 -5.19 55.83 5.44
N ARG A 13 -3.98 55.71 5.96
CA ARG A 13 -3.14 56.86 6.32
C ARG A 13 -1.99 56.99 5.31
N ARG A 14 -2.10 57.98 4.46
CA ARG A 14 -1.00 58.60 3.70
C ARG A 14 -0.16 59.39 4.69
N ILE A 15 1.16 59.17 4.72
CA ILE A 15 2.14 60.11 5.32
C ILE A 15 3.15 60.46 4.21
N SER A 16 3.25 61.77 4.06
CA SER A 16 3.92 62.52 3.02
C SER A 16 5.44 62.35 2.99
N ALA A 17 5.92 62.42 1.74
CA ALA A 17 7.34 62.67 1.41
C ALA A 17 7.73 64.12 1.81
N ALA A 18 8.88 64.24 2.48
CA ALA A 18 9.81 65.35 2.40
C ALA A 18 10.88 65.19 3.47
N LEU A 19 12.10 64.84 3.08
CA LEU A 19 13.36 65.29 3.67
C LEU A 19 14.53 64.39 3.14
N LEU A 20 14.95 64.71 1.98
CA LEU A 20 16.34 64.56 1.45
C LEU A 20 16.67 65.95 0.88
N PRO A 21 17.84 66.51 0.98
CA PRO A 21 19.18 65.97 0.98
C PRO A 21 20.15 66.80 1.85
N VAL A 22 20.91 66.22 2.73
CA VAL A 22 22.10 66.89 3.34
C VAL A 22 23.27 65.93 3.66
N PHE A 23 23.20 64.67 3.32
CA PHE A 23 24.28 63.71 3.73
C PHE A 23 25.19 63.20 2.60
N ALA A 24 25.20 63.89 1.45
CA ALA A 24 25.95 63.42 0.25
C ALA A 24 27.25 64.18 0.00
N LEU A 25 27.81 64.97 0.94
CA LEU A 25 29.04 65.79 0.68
C LEU A 25 30.16 65.58 1.72
N ALA A 26 30.17 64.54 2.53
CA ALA A 26 31.21 64.31 3.55
C ALA A 26 32.01 62.99 3.38
N VAL A 27 31.88 62.24 2.26
CA VAL A 27 32.61 60.96 2.06
C VAL A 27 33.64 61.04 0.90
N LEU A 28 33.86 62.16 0.30
CA LEU A 28 34.80 62.25 -0.87
C LEU A 28 36.19 62.83 -0.57
N MET A 29 36.64 62.88 0.67
CA MET A 29 37.97 63.40 1.01
C MET A 29 38.74 62.56 2.05
N SER A 30 38.89 61.26 1.86
CA SER A 30 39.83 60.44 2.63
C SER A 30 40.30 59.19 1.86
N MET A 31 40.69 59.34 0.61
CA MET A 31 41.45 58.35 -0.13
C MET A 31 42.69 58.94 -0.73
N ALA A 32 43.66 59.23 0.11
CA ALA A 32 45.03 59.39 -0.35
C ALA A 32 46.00 58.99 0.77
N ALA A 33 46.84 58.03 0.47
CA ALA A 33 47.99 57.52 1.22
C ALA A 33 47.73 56.19 2.00
N CYS A 34 48.03 55.08 1.32
CA CYS A 34 48.98 54.06 1.76
C CYS A 34 49.24 53.09 0.60
N SER A 35 50.24 53.39 -0.18
CA SER A 35 50.89 52.43 -1.08
C SER A 35 51.73 51.51 -0.19
N SER A 36 51.22 50.34 0.20
CA SER A 36 51.98 49.23 0.73
C SER A 36 52.21 48.23 -0.38
N LYS A 37 53.47 48.07 -0.71
CA LYS A 37 54.08 47.08 -1.57
C LYS A 37 53.42 45.73 -1.42
N ALA A 38 52.72 45.26 -2.45
CA ALA A 38 52.21 43.91 -2.52
C ALA A 38 53.38 42.94 -2.55
N GLU A 39 53.58 42.21 -1.49
CA GLU A 39 54.35 40.97 -1.52
C GLU A 39 53.58 39.98 -2.42
N PRO A 40 54.28 39.23 -3.28
CA PRO A 40 53.63 38.21 -4.09
C PRO A 40 53.08 37.16 -3.14
N GLN A 41 51.71 37.05 -3.05
CA GLN A 41 51.07 35.91 -2.48
C GLN A 41 51.62 34.68 -3.19
N ALA A 42 52.30 33.86 -2.43
CA ALA A 42 52.64 32.52 -2.84
C ALA A 42 51.33 31.82 -3.26
N THR A 43 51.19 31.59 -4.54
CA THR A 43 50.27 30.61 -5.08
C THR A 43 50.54 29.34 -4.31
N THR A 44 49.60 28.98 -3.41
CA THR A 44 49.56 27.64 -2.82
C THR A 44 49.60 26.68 -3.99
N ALA A 45 50.75 26.09 -4.23
CA ALA A 45 50.90 24.99 -5.17
C ALA A 45 49.84 23.95 -4.75
N ALA A 46 48.94 23.61 -5.66
CA ALA A 46 48.12 22.46 -5.51
C ALA A 46 49.05 21.29 -5.17
N ASP A 47 48.93 20.75 -3.98
CA ASP A 47 49.69 19.59 -3.53
C ASP A 47 49.49 18.50 -4.58
N THR A 48 50.53 18.32 -5.40
CA THR A 48 50.57 17.20 -6.34
C THR A 48 50.65 15.95 -5.45
N PRO A 49 49.69 15.03 -5.48
CA PRO A 49 49.70 13.89 -4.59
C PRO A 49 50.99 13.11 -4.79
N GLN A 50 51.84 13.04 -3.75
CA GLN A 50 53.09 12.33 -3.80
C GLN A 50 52.79 10.83 -3.99
N ASN A 51 53.36 10.23 -5.04
CA ASN A 51 53.28 8.81 -5.28
C ASN A 51 54.00 8.07 -4.15
N VAL A 52 53.28 7.21 -3.44
CA VAL A 52 53.83 6.34 -2.40
C VAL A 52 54.55 5.18 -3.08
N THR A 53 55.87 5.04 -2.84
CA THR A 53 56.67 3.89 -3.31
C THR A 53 56.88 2.92 -2.18
N LEU A 54 56.58 1.61 -2.41
CA LEU A 54 56.69 0.54 -1.43
C LEU A 54 57.85 -0.36 -1.69
N THR A 55 58.45 -0.92 -0.62
CA THR A 55 59.39 -2.03 -0.70
C THR A 55 58.71 -3.31 -1.16
N SER A 56 59.48 -4.33 -1.60
CA SER A 56 58.91 -5.60 -2.06
C SER A 56 58.09 -6.32 -0.96
N ALA A 57 58.53 -6.29 0.29
CA ALA A 57 57.81 -6.89 1.43
C ALA A 57 56.50 -6.16 1.74
N GLN A 58 56.44 -4.84 1.56
CA GLN A 58 55.23 -4.07 1.79
C GLN A 58 54.18 -4.28 0.68
N ARG A 59 54.59 -4.62 -0.52
CA ARG A 59 53.68 -4.90 -1.66
C ARG A 59 52.91 -6.20 -1.50
N GLU A 60 53.41 -7.17 -0.73
CA GLU A 60 52.74 -8.43 -0.49
C GLU A 60 51.40 -8.27 0.29
N HIS A 61 51.25 -7.17 1.00
CA HIS A 61 50.01 -6.84 1.77
C HIS A 61 49.03 -5.93 0.99
N ILE A 62 49.32 -5.63 -0.27
CA ILE A 62 48.49 -4.76 -1.11
C ILE A 62 47.80 -5.62 -2.16
N HIS A 63 46.47 -5.62 -2.12
CA HIS A 63 45.66 -6.26 -3.16
C HIS A 63 45.08 -5.21 -4.09
N LEU A 64 45.25 -5.43 -5.38
CA LEU A 64 44.77 -4.57 -6.45
C LEU A 64 43.56 -5.19 -7.12
N LEU A 65 42.56 -4.37 -7.38
CA LEU A 65 41.38 -4.71 -8.20
C LEU A 65 41.39 -3.84 -9.46
N ALA A 66 41.42 -4.44 -10.62
CA ALA A 66 41.20 -3.72 -11.87
C ALA A 66 39.70 -3.34 -11.96
N ILE A 67 39.42 -2.05 -12.00
CA ILE A 67 38.04 -1.54 -12.03
C ILE A 67 37.50 -1.67 -13.44
N ALA A 68 36.42 -2.37 -13.58
CA ALA A 68 35.68 -2.52 -14.85
C ALA A 68 34.25 -2.01 -14.67
N ARG A 69 33.65 -1.59 -15.78
CA ARG A 69 32.21 -1.31 -15.78
C ARG A 69 31.45 -2.60 -15.49
N SER A 70 30.67 -2.58 -14.43
CA SER A 70 29.86 -3.71 -13.99
C SER A 70 28.39 -3.34 -14.04
N SER A 71 27.55 -4.30 -14.41
CA SER A 71 26.10 -4.16 -14.31
C SER A 71 25.69 -4.38 -12.86
N PHE A 72 24.76 -3.58 -12.36
CA PHE A 72 24.19 -3.70 -11.03
C PHE A 72 22.73 -3.27 -11.03
N HIS A 73 21.98 -3.72 -10.03
CA HIS A 73 20.62 -3.32 -9.79
C HIS A 73 20.56 -2.42 -8.56
N ARG A 74 19.84 -1.31 -8.67
CA ARG A 74 19.64 -0.40 -7.54
C ARG A 74 18.70 -1.05 -6.53
N GLY A 75 19.09 -1.04 -5.27
CA GLY A 75 18.27 -1.49 -4.15
C GLY A 75 17.76 -0.28 -3.36
N ILE A 76 16.47 -0.30 -3.03
CA ILE A 76 15.84 0.68 -2.16
C ILE A 76 15.43 -0.02 -0.88
N GLU A 77 15.72 0.59 0.26
CA GLU A 77 15.33 0.11 1.57
C GLU A 77 14.39 1.15 2.20
N THR A 78 13.14 0.74 2.42
CA THR A 78 12.10 1.61 2.94
C THR A 78 11.24 0.90 3.99
N SER A 79 10.39 1.65 4.67
CA SER A 79 9.37 1.09 5.55
C SER A 79 8.07 0.83 4.81
N GLY A 80 7.32 -0.15 5.27
CA GLY A 80 5.99 -0.44 4.74
C GLY A 80 5.02 -0.83 5.83
N VAL A 81 3.73 -0.74 5.51
CA VAL A 81 2.64 -1.19 6.37
C VAL A 81 1.90 -2.32 5.68
N VAL A 82 1.67 -3.39 6.42
CA VAL A 82 0.93 -4.55 5.91
C VAL A 82 -0.57 -4.25 5.91
N ASP A 83 -1.24 -4.53 4.81
CA ASP A 83 -2.70 -4.47 4.70
C ASP A 83 -3.25 -5.71 3.99
N PHE A 84 -4.57 -5.89 4.01
CA PHE A 84 -5.21 -6.95 3.25
C PHE A 84 -5.15 -6.68 1.75
N ASP A 85 -5.26 -7.75 0.99
CA ASP A 85 -5.69 -7.64 -0.40
C ASP A 85 -7.18 -7.24 -0.40
N HIS A 86 -7.47 -5.98 -0.73
CA HIS A 86 -8.84 -5.44 -0.75
C HIS A 86 -9.73 -6.13 -1.79
N ASP A 87 -9.15 -6.70 -2.83
CA ASP A 87 -9.89 -7.46 -3.84
C ASP A 87 -10.33 -8.83 -3.29
N ARG A 88 -9.74 -9.27 -2.18
CA ARG A 88 -10.00 -10.55 -1.49
C ARG A 88 -10.56 -10.36 -0.07
N ALA A 89 -11.01 -9.16 0.24
CA ALA A 89 -11.62 -8.80 1.52
C ALA A 89 -13.04 -8.26 1.30
N THR A 90 -13.95 -8.58 2.22
CA THR A 90 -15.34 -8.12 2.13
C THR A 90 -15.82 -7.69 3.50
N GLN A 91 -16.40 -6.50 3.56
CA GLN A 91 -17.16 -6.05 4.71
C GLN A 91 -18.61 -6.56 4.63
N VAL A 92 -19.02 -7.32 5.62
CA VAL A 92 -20.37 -7.87 5.73
C VAL A 92 -21.24 -6.86 6.48
N LEU A 93 -22.16 -6.22 5.77
CA LEU A 93 -23.16 -5.35 6.36
C LEU A 93 -24.37 -6.17 6.84
N ALA A 94 -25.14 -5.61 7.78
CA ALA A 94 -26.39 -6.22 8.25
C ALA A 94 -27.40 -6.30 7.08
N PRO A 95 -27.86 -7.49 6.67
CA PRO A 95 -28.82 -7.60 5.57
C PRO A 95 -30.25 -7.24 5.99
N PHE A 96 -30.54 -7.20 7.30
CA PHE A 96 -31.83 -6.88 7.88
C PHE A 96 -31.69 -6.18 9.22
N SER A 97 -32.73 -5.43 9.61
CA SER A 97 -32.80 -4.72 10.90
C SER A 97 -33.20 -5.64 12.02
N GLY A 98 -32.74 -5.34 13.26
CA GLY A 98 -33.15 -6.05 14.46
C GLY A 98 -32.02 -6.30 15.47
N PRO A 99 -32.32 -6.76 16.68
CA PRO A 99 -31.34 -7.10 17.68
C PRO A 99 -30.61 -8.41 17.37
N VAL A 100 -29.28 -8.39 17.58
CA VAL A 100 -28.41 -9.59 17.48
C VAL A 100 -28.79 -10.54 18.64
N THR A 101 -29.23 -11.74 18.33
CA THR A 101 -29.53 -12.76 19.33
C THR A 101 -28.31 -13.56 19.72
N GLN A 102 -27.45 -13.86 18.75
CA GLN A 102 -26.25 -14.66 18.95
C GLN A 102 -25.18 -14.33 17.90
N VAL A 103 -23.92 -14.25 18.32
CA VAL A 103 -22.76 -14.26 17.43
C VAL A 103 -22.14 -15.65 17.49
N LEU A 104 -21.89 -16.24 16.32
CA LEU A 104 -21.50 -17.65 16.16
C LEU A 104 -20.02 -17.85 15.91
N VAL A 105 -19.30 -16.76 15.59
CA VAL A 105 -17.87 -16.78 15.22
C VAL A 105 -17.08 -15.78 16.03
N SER A 106 -15.79 -16.04 16.16
CA SER A 106 -14.83 -15.18 16.84
C SER A 106 -13.91 -14.49 15.82
N GLN A 107 -13.32 -13.38 16.24
CA GLN A 107 -12.24 -12.75 15.46
C GLN A 107 -11.03 -13.70 15.38
N GLY A 108 -10.43 -13.83 14.21
CA GLY A 108 -9.35 -14.77 13.90
C GLY A 108 -9.84 -16.14 13.44
N GLU A 109 -11.13 -16.43 13.49
CA GLU A 109 -11.69 -17.72 13.07
C GLU A 109 -11.75 -17.80 11.53
N LYS A 110 -11.39 -18.97 10.98
CA LYS A 110 -11.54 -19.26 9.55
C LYS A 110 -12.97 -19.70 9.25
N VAL A 111 -13.58 -19.08 8.27
CA VAL A 111 -14.95 -19.34 7.84
C VAL A 111 -15.01 -19.76 6.37
N ARG A 112 -16.02 -20.56 6.03
CA ARG A 112 -16.34 -20.95 4.65
C ARG A 112 -17.42 -20.04 4.09
N GLN A 113 -17.46 -19.89 2.77
CA GLN A 113 -18.58 -19.23 2.11
C GLN A 113 -19.92 -19.86 2.55
N GLY A 114 -20.91 -19.02 2.86
CA GLY A 114 -22.22 -19.45 3.37
C GLY A 114 -22.27 -19.84 4.85
N GLN A 115 -21.12 -19.89 5.56
CA GLN A 115 -21.11 -20.22 7.00
C GLN A 115 -21.88 -19.18 7.82
N PRO A 116 -22.77 -19.62 8.77
CA PRO A 116 -23.45 -18.72 9.69
C PRO A 116 -22.47 -17.95 10.59
N LEU A 117 -22.60 -16.62 10.64
CA LEU A 117 -21.77 -15.72 11.46
C LEU A 117 -22.53 -15.19 12.67
N ALA A 118 -23.80 -14.81 12.50
CA ALA A 118 -24.64 -14.30 13.55
C ALA A 118 -26.11 -14.56 13.27
N ARG A 119 -26.93 -14.55 14.34
CA ARG A 119 -28.39 -14.60 14.29
C ARG A 119 -28.97 -13.28 14.76
N VAL A 120 -29.99 -12.81 14.05
CA VAL A 120 -30.65 -11.53 14.30
C VAL A 120 -32.14 -11.77 14.37
N ASN A 121 -32.82 -11.23 15.37
CA ASN A 121 -34.28 -11.25 15.44
C ASN A 121 -34.82 -10.10 14.56
N SER A 122 -35.25 -10.45 13.34
CA SER A 122 -35.65 -9.46 12.34
C SER A 122 -37.17 -9.50 12.06
N PRO A 123 -37.87 -8.42 12.34
CA PRO A 123 -39.27 -8.26 11.91
C PRO A 123 -39.41 -8.29 10.38
N ASP A 124 -38.46 -7.71 9.67
CA ASP A 124 -38.46 -7.65 8.20
C ASP A 124 -38.37 -9.04 7.58
N PHE A 125 -37.46 -9.88 8.10
CA PHE A 125 -37.36 -11.27 7.70
C PHE A 125 -38.66 -12.05 8.00
N ALA A 126 -39.23 -11.87 9.20
CA ALA A 126 -40.46 -12.53 9.60
C ALA A 126 -41.64 -12.16 8.70
N ALA A 127 -41.77 -10.86 8.35
CA ALA A 127 -42.77 -10.34 7.44
C ALA A 127 -42.62 -10.91 6.03
N ALA A 128 -41.40 -10.87 5.46
CA ALA A 128 -41.12 -11.41 4.12
C ALA A 128 -41.37 -12.93 4.04
N ALA A 129 -40.94 -13.71 5.05
CA ALA A 129 -41.16 -15.14 5.11
C ALA A 129 -42.65 -15.47 5.25
N GLY A 130 -43.42 -14.65 6.00
CA GLY A 130 -44.88 -14.77 6.12
C GLY A 130 -45.58 -14.47 4.79
N ALA A 131 -45.18 -13.39 4.10
CA ALA A 131 -45.71 -13.03 2.79
C ALA A 131 -45.47 -14.12 1.73
N TYR A 132 -44.24 -14.64 1.68
CA TYR A 132 -43.94 -15.74 0.75
C TYR A 132 -44.73 -17.02 1.03
N ARG A 133 -44.88 -17.43 2.28
CA ARG A 133 -45.74 -18.59 2.65
C ARG A 133 -47.16 -18.38 2.22
N LYS A 134 -47.73 -17.19 2.42
CA LYS A 134 -49.08 -16.86 2.03
C LYS A 134 -49.25 -16.91 0.51
N ALA A 135 -48.36 -16.27 -0.23
CA ALA A 135 -48.40 -16.26 -1.68
C ALA A 135 -48.19 -17.64 -2.30
N LEU A 136 -47.26 -18.45 -1.72
CA LEU A 136 -47.06 -19.84 -2.14
C LEU A 136 -48.32 -20.69 -1.97
N ALA A 137 -49.03 -20.58 -0.84
CA ALA A 137 -50.25 -21.29 -0.61
C ALA A 137 -51.39 -20.84 -1.56
N ALA A 138 -51.46 -19.53 -1.86
CA ALA A 138 -52.44 -18.99 -2.80
C ALA A 138 -52.16 -19.47 -4.23
N ALA A 139 -50.91 -19.44 -4.68
CA ALA A 139 -50.51 -19.94 -6.00
C ALA A 139 -50.84 -21.43 -6.17
N HIS A 140 -50.50 -22.24 -5.16
CA HIS A 140 -50.82 -23.67 -5.20
C HIS A 140 -52.32 -23.95 -5.25
N ALA A 141 -53.16 -23.17 -4.51
CA ALA A 141 -54.58 -23.29 -4.56
C ALA A 141 -55.18 -22.87 -5.93
N ALA A 142 -54.72 -21.76 -6.47
CA ALA A 142 -55.12 -21.27 -7.80
C ALA A 142 -54.75 -22.24 -8.91
N ASP A 143 -53.53 -22.81 -8.87
CA ASP A 143 -53.06 -23.84 -9.81
C ASP A 143 -53.96 -25.09 -9.77
N GLN A 144 -54.38 -25.54 -8.60
CA GLN A 144 -55.29 -26.68 -8.46
C GLN A 144 -56.67 -26.38 -9.07
N VAL A 145 -57.20 -25.17 -8.85
CA VAL A 145 -58.46 -24.74 -9.48
C VAL A 145 -58.32 -24.70 -11.00
N ALA A 146 -57.27 -24.02 -11.51
CA ALA A 146 -57.04 -23.93 -12.95
C ALA A 146 -56.82 -25.31 -13.60
N ALA A 147 -56.14 -26.25 -12.92
CA ALA A 147 -55.98 -27.63 -13.40
C ALA A 147 -57.34 -28.38 -13.46
N THR A 148 -58.17 -28.22 -12.41
CA THR A 148 -59.51 -28.84 -12.37
C THR A 148 -60.43 -28.24 -13.43
N ASP A 149 -60.43 -26.91 -13.57
CA ASP A 149 -61.25 -26.22 -14.57
C ASP A 149 -60.82 -26.53 -16.00
N ARG A 150 -59.54 -26.76 -16.22
CA ARG A 150 -59.03 -27.24 -17.53
C ARG A 150 -59.62 -28.60 -17.89
N ASP A 151 -59.68 -29.51 -16.93
CA ASP A 151 -60.25 -30.82 -17.14
C ASP A 151 -61.79 -30.76 -17.34
N LEU A 152 -62.53 -29.96 -16.55
CA LEU A 152 -63.91 -29.71 -16.72
C LEU A 152 -64.27 -29.05 -18.07
N PHE A 153 -63.46 -28.11 -18.52
CA PHE A 153 -63.63 -27.47 -19.83
C PHE A 153 -63.42 -28.47 -20.99
N ALA A 154 -62.44 -29.34 -20.90
CA ALA A 154 -62.21 -30.39 -21.87
C ALA A 154 -63.41 -31.36 -22.01
N HIS A 155 -64.17 -31.50 -20.92
CA HIS A 155 -65.41 -32.28 -20.88
C HIS A 155 -66.68 -31.45 -21.10
N GLN A 156 -66.52 -30.15 -21.50
CA GLN A 156 -67.65 -29.22 -21.73
C GLN A 156 -68.53 -28.97 -20.52
N ALA A 157 -68.01 -29.12 -19.29
CA ALA A 157 -68.73 -28.96 -18.04
C ALA A 157 -68.76 -27.54 -17.52
N ILE A 158 -67.86 -26.66 -18.01
CA ILE A 158 -67.77 -25.23 -17.65
C ILE A 158 -67.64 -24.37 -18.93
N SER A 159 -67.89 -23.06 -18.77
CA SER A 159 -67.72 -22.10 -19.86
C SER A 159 -66.28 -21.76 -20.15
N GLU A 160 -65.97 -21.32 -21.37
CA GLU A 160 -64.64 -20.81 -21.76
C GLU A 160 -64.24 -19.60 -20.87
N ARG A 161 -65.17 -18.76 -20.48
CA ARG A 161 -64.94 -17.62 -19.60
C ARG A 161 -64.44 -18.06 -18.19
N GLU A 162 -65.07 -19.06 -17.62
CA GLU A 162 -64.70 -19.63 -16.29
C GLU A 162 -63.30 -20.25 -16.36
N HIS A 163 -63.02 -21.06 -17.39
CA HIS A 163 -61.68 -21.60 -17.63
C HIS A 163 -60.60 -20.52 -17.79
N ALA A 164 -60.88 -19.47 -18.61
CA ALA A 164 -59.97 -18.35 -18.83
C ALA A 164 -59.76 -17.54 -17.55
N GLN A 165 -60.80 -17.37 -16.73
CA GLN A 165 -60.68 -16.67 -15.43
C GLN A 165 -59.78 -17.47 -14.47
N ALA A 166 -60.02 -18.77 -14.27
CA ALA A 166 -59.18 -19.61 -13.40
C ALA A 166 -57.70 -19.63 -13.85
N GLN A 167 -57.48 -19.66 -15.14
CA GLN A 167 -56.12 -19.58 -15.68
C GLN A 167 -55.46 -18.22 -15.40
N SER A 168 -56.21 -17.11 -15.56
CA SER A 168 -55.72 -15.77 -15.25
C SER A 168 -55.43 -15.61 -13.74
N ASP A 169 -56.28 -16.15 -12.88
CA ASP A 169 -56.10 -16.11 -11.42
C ASP A 169 -54.86 -16.90 -10.99
N ALA A 170 -54.59 -18.06 -11.64
CA ALA A 170 -53.39 -18.86 -11.37
C ALA A 170 -52.11 -18.08 -11.78
N ILE A 171 -52.09 -17.45 -12.97
CA ILE A 171 -50.97 -16.63 -13.43
C ILE A 171 -50.74 -15.47 -12.46
N GLY A 172 -51.82 -14.80 -11.99
CA GLY A 172 -51.71 -13.71 -11.03
C GLY A 172 -51.11 -14.16 -9.70
N ALA A 173 -51.61 -15.30 -9.15
CA ALA A 173 -51.08 -15.86 -7.91
C ALA A 173 -49.64 -16.32 -8.00
N ASP A 174 -49.21 -16.85 -9.15
CA ASP A 174 -47.81 -17.17 -9.44
C ASP A 174 -46.91 -15.94 -9.45
N ALA A 175 -47.39 -14.86 -10.08
CA ALA A 175 -46.65 -13.58 -10.08
C ALA A 175 -46.47 -13.01 -8.65
N ASP A 176 -47.50 -13.09 -7.82
CA ASP A 176 -47.45 -12.68 -6.40
C ASP A 176 -46.47 -13.55 -5.59
N ARG A 177 -46.45 -14.87 -5.83
CA ARG A 177 -45.47 -15.78 -5.22
C ARG A 177 -44.04 -15.41 -5.61
N ASP A 178 -43.81 -15.15 -6.90
CA ASP A 178 -42.49 -14.78 -7.38
C ASP A 178 -42.04 -13.42 -6.88
N ALA A 179 -42.93 -12.44 -6.77
CA ALA A 179 -42.64 -11.15 -6.13
C ALA A 179 -42.24 -11.31 -4.65
N ALA A 180 -42.98 -12.15 -3.90
CA ALA A 180 -42.66 -12.43 -2.51
C ALA A 180 -41.33 -13.22 -2.34
N LEU A 181 -40.98 -14.08 -3.30
CA LEU A 181 -39.67 -14.74 -3.36
C LEU A 181 -38.54 -13.74 -3.60
N GLN A 182 -38.74 -12.81 -4.53
CA GLN A 182 -37.73 -11.75 -4.78
C GLN A 182 -37.50 -10.87 -3.55
N ALA A 183 -38.53 -10.60 -2.74
CA ALA A 183 -38.37 -9.88 -1.48
C ALA A 183 -37.46 -10.64 -0.47
N LEU A 184 -37.55 -11.97 -0.40
CA LEU A 184 -36.66 -12.80 0.43
C LEU A 184 -35.22 -12.79 -0.12
N LEU A 185 -35.05 -12.88 -1.44
CA LEU A 185 -33.76 -12.83 -2.07
C LEU A 185 -33.06 -11.47 -1.87
N ALA A 186 -33.83 -10.37 -1.90
CA ALA A 186 -33.32 -9.01 -1.62
C ALA A 186 -32.81 -8.87 -0.17
N LEU A 187 -33.36 -9.65 0.78
CA LEU A 187 -32.84 -9.76 2.14
C LEU A 187 -31.65 -10.73 2.27
N HIS A 188 -31.07 -11.18 1.15
CA HIS A 188 -29.94 -12.14 1.11
C HIS A 188 -30.21 -13.44 1.88
N VAL A 189 -31.48 -13.88 1.92
CA VAL A 189 -31.83 -15.16 2.52
C VAL A 189 -31.31 -16.29 1.65
N ASP A 190 -30.59 -17.23 2.27
CA ASP A 190 -30.02 -18.37 1.57
C ASP A 190 -31.06 -19.35 1.04
N GLN A 191 -30.73 -20.06 -0.03
CA GLN A 191 -31.61 -20.98 -0.71
C GLN A 191 -32.09 -22.13 0.22
N GLN A 192 -31.26 -22.54 1.17
CA GLN A 192 -31.60 -23.60 2.13
C GLN A 192 -32.72 -23.17 3.08
N THR A 193 -32.67 -21.91 3.52
CA THR A 193 -33.74 -21.30 4.32
C THR A 193 -35.01 -21.11 3.49
N ILE A 194 -34.92 -20.67 2.23
CA ILE A 194 -36.08 -20.57 1.32
C ILE A 194 -36.71 -21.94 1.06
N ALA A 195 -35.92 -22.98 0.85
CA ALA A 195 -36.39 -24.33 0.69
C ALA A 195 -37.14 -24.82 1.95
N ALA A 196 -36.60 -24.56 3.13
CA ALA A 196 -37.25 -24.90 4.40
C ALA A 196 -38.61 -24.19 4.56
N ILE A 197 -38.72 -22.90 4.18
CA ILE A 197 -39.96 -22.13 4.16
C ILE A 197 -40.97 -22.76 3.18
N ARG A 198 -40.52 -23.17 1.99
CA ARG A 198 -41.32 -23.82 0.95
C ARG A 198 -41.89 -25.16 1.41
N GLU A 199 -41.10 -25.94 2.13
CA GLU A 199 -41.49 -27.23 2.69
C GLU A 199 -42.33 -27.14 3.96
N GLY A 200 -42.67 -25.93 4.43
CA GLY A 200 -43.43 -25.71 5.65
C GLY A 200 -42.67 -26.05 6.93
N LYS A 201 -41.33 -26.25 6.83
CA LYS A 201 -40.49 -26.53 8.00
C LYS A 201 -40.42 -25.29 8.90
N PRO A 202 -40.38 -25.46 10.23
CA PRO A 202 -40.21 -24.34 11.13
C PRO A 202 -38.84 -23.71 10.92
N VAL A 203 -38.81 -22.54 10.31
CA VAL A 203 -37.65 -21.66 10.36
C VAL A 203 -37.76 -20.95 11.71
N ALA A 204 -36.66 -20.87 12.48
CA ALA A 204 -36.64 -20.21 13.78
C ALA A 204 -37.32 -18.84 13.66
N HIS A 205 -38.43 -18.65 14.36
CA HIS A 205 -39.42 -17.59 14.16
C HIS A 205 -38.72 -16.22 14.24
N GLY A 206 -38.72 -15.48 13.13
CA GLY A 206 -38.17 -14.13 13.06
C GLY A 206 -36.63 -14.02 13.08
N GLN A 207 -35.90 -15.13 13.06
CA GLN A 207 -34.43 -15.09 13.08
C GLN A 207 -33.85 -15.15 11.68
N GLY A 208 -33.31 -14.01 11.23
CA GLY A 208 -32.43 -13.95 10.09
C GLY A 208 -31.01 -14.40 10.45
N VAL A 209 -30.28 -14.99 9.51
CA VAL A 209 -28.91 -15.45 9.71
C VAL A 209 -27.99 -14.66 8.81
N ILE A 210 -27.02 -13.94 9.41
CA ILE A 210 -25.93 -13.29 8.68
C ILE A 210 -24.92 -14.39 8.32
N ARG A 211 -24.54 -14.48 7.04
CA ARG A 211 -23.62 -15.49 6.52
C ARG A 211 -22.39 -14.86 5.88
N ALA A 212 -21.31 -15.63 5.82
CA ALA A 212 -20.06 -15.25 5.15
C ALA A 212 -20.27 -15.22 3.61
N PRO A 213 -20.05 -14.10 2.92
CA PRO A 213 -20.16 -14.03 1.46
C PRO A 213 -18.99 -14.70 0.75
N ILE A 214 -17.83 -14.77 1.38
CA ILE A 214 -16.60 -15.40 0.90
C ILE A 214 -16.04 -16.35 1.97
N ALA A 215 -15.16 -17.27 1.56
CA ALA A 215 -14.30 -18.00 2.47
C ALA A 215 -13.12 -17.13 2.88
N GLY A 216 -12.65 -17.23 4.13
CA GLY A 216 -11.53 -16.43 4.63
C GLY A 216 -11.45 -16.46 6.15
N THR A 217 -10.74 -15.49 6.71
CA THR A 217 -10.62 -15.28 8.16
C THR A 217 -11.46 -14.09 8.59
N VAL A 218 -12.18 -14.18 9.71
CA VAL A 218 -12.87 -13.05 10.34
C VAL A 218 -11.82 -12.12 10.93
N VAL A 219 -11.47 -11.07 10.23
CA VAL A 219 -10.42 -10.13 10.64
C VAL A 219 -10.93 -9.04 11.56
N GLU A 220 -12.23 -8.75 11.47
CA GLU A 220 -12.90 -7.79 12.35
C GLU A 220 -14.32 -8.27 12.67
N LYS A 221 -14.71 -8.06 13.92
CA LYS A 221 -16.06 -8.31 14.42
C LYS A 221 -16.56 -7.04 15.10
N SER A 222 -17.53 -6.38 14.45
CA SER A 222 -18.03 -5.05 14.86
C SER A 222 -19.37 -5.13 15.59
N ILE A 223 -19.89 -6.35 15.85
CA ILE A 223 -21.18 -6.56 16.52
C ILE A 223 -21.07 -7.40 17.78
N ALA A 224 -22.03 -7.18 18.69
CA ALA A 224 -22.18 -7.90 19.95
C ALA A 224 -23.64 -8.39 20.15
N PRO A 225 -23.84 -9.47 20.92
CA PRO A 225 -25.21 -9.91 21.31
C PRO A 225 -25.97 -8.76 21.98
N GLY A 226 -27.25 -8.59 21.63
CA GLY A 226 -28.12 -7.52 22.11
C GLY A 226 -28.02 -6.21 21.32
N GLN A 227 -27.03 -6.02 20.48
CA GLN A 227 -26.90 -4.82 19.64
C GLN A 227 -28.02 -4.77 18.60
N LEU A 228 -28.60 -3.57 18.41
CA LEU A 228 -29.59 -3.33 17.36
C LEU A 228 -28.86 -3.01 16.04
N LEU A 229 -29.19 -3.74 15.00
CA LEU A 229 -28.66 -3.54 13.65
C LEU A 229 -29.65 -2.75 12.80
N ALA A 230 -29.11 -1.94 11.88
CA ALA A 230 -29.85 -1.29 10.80
C ALA A 230 -29.42 -1.89 9.46
N ALA A 231 -30.38 -2.34 8.67
CA ALA A 231 -30.14 -2.97 7.38
C ALA A 231 -29.37 -2.07 6.42
N GLY A 232 -28.39 -2.63 5.73
CA GLY A 232 -27.58 -1.97 4.70
C GLY A 232 -26.55 -0.96 5.22
N THR A 233 -26.55 -0.64 6.51
CA THR A 233 -25.68 0.42 7.06
C THR A 233 -24.75 -0.03 8.19
N THR A 234 -25.19 -1.01 9.01
CA THR A 234 -24.37 -1.47 10.15
C THR A 234 -23.34 -2.49 9.68
N PRO A 235 -22.03 -2.19 9.80
CA PRO A 235 -20.99 -3.19 9.56
C PRO A 235 -21.01 -4.24 10.66
N CYS A 236 -20.99 -5.51 10.26
CA CYS A 236 -21.05 -6.65 11.18
C CYS A 236 -19.71 -7.35 11.31
N PHE A 237 -19.12 -7.70 10.19
CA PHE A 237 -17.84 -8.42 10.11
C PHE A 237 -17.03 -7.92 8.94
N THR A 238 -15.72 -8.08 9.02
CA THR A 238 -14.83 -8.04 7.86
C THR A 238 -14.20 -9.41 7.70
N ILE A 239 -14.34 -10.00 6.53
CA ILE A 239 -13.77 -11.30 6.17
C ILE A 239 -12.73 -11.07 5.08
N ALA A 240 -11.53 -11.58 5.28
CA ALA A 240 -10.45 -11.47 4.31
C ALA A 240 -9.76 -12.82 4.10
N ASP A 241 -9.34 -13.07 2.87
CA ASP A 241 -8.39 -14.12 2.59
C ASP A 241 -6.98 -13.60 2.92
N THR A 242 -6.42 -14.11 4.01
CA THR A 242 -5.12 -13.69 4.52
C THR A 242 -3.96 -14.52 3.98
N SER A 243 -4.19 -15.38 2.99
CA SER A 243 -3.14 -16.19 2.35
C SER A 243 -2.15 -15.36 1.53
N GLN A 244 -2.60 -14.20 1.07
CA GLN A 244 -1.79 -13.16 0.45
C GLN A 244 -2.10 -11.83 1.12
N MET A 245 -1.07 -11.01 1.27
CA MET A 245 -1.17 -9.69 1.89
C MET A 245 -0.51 -8.64 1.00
N TRP A 246 -0.96 -7.43 1.13
CA TRP A 246 -0.29 -6.27 0.56
C TRP A 246 0.64 -5.65 1.58
N VAL A 247 1.81 -5.28 1.15
CA VAL A 247 2.70 -4.41 1.89
C VAL A 247 2.77 -3.09 1.13
N MET A 248 2.29 -2.03 1.76
CA MET A 248 2.32 -0.67 1.24
C MET A 248 3.67 -0.06 1.61
N ALA A 249 4.63 -0.15 0.69
CA ALA A 249 5.98 0.38 0.85
C ALA A 249 5.99 1.88 0.52
N GLN A 250 6.52 2.70 1.42
CA GLN A 250 6.53 4.15 1.29
C GLN A 250 7.74 4.62 0.50
N LEU A 251 7.55 5.18 -0.69
CA LEU A 251 8.61 5.69 -1.55
C LEU A 251 8.68 7.21 -1.47
N PHE A 252 9.90 7.75 -1.43
CA PHE A 252 10.17 9.18 -1.32
C PHE A 252 11.04 9.68 -2.47
N GLY A 253 10.77 10.89 -2.93
CA GLY A 253 11.65 11.65 -3.85
C GLY A 253 12.15 10.86 -5.05
N ASP A 254 13.46 10.64 -5.13
CA ASP A 254 14.16 9.96 -6.22
C ASP A 254 14.00 8.43 -6.25
N GLU A 255 13.44 7.84 -5.20
CA GLU A 255 13.11 6.41 -5.16
C GLU A 255 11.99 6.07 -6.14
N LEU A 256 11.07 7.02 -6.39
CA LEU A 256 9.93 6.85 -7.29
C LEU A 256 10.35 6.51 -8.73
N ASP A 257 11.42 7.15 -9.21
CA ASP A 257 11.93 6.90 -10.57
C ASP A 257 12.60 5.52 -10.71
N THR A 258 12.94 4.91 -9.58
CA THR A 258 13.72 3.66 -9.53
C THR A 258 12.82 2.44 -9.44
N VAL A 259 11.70 2.54 -8.71
CA VAL A 259 10.79 1.40 -8.49
C VAL A 259 9.77 1.29 -9.61
N LYS A 260 9.63 0.08 -10.16
CA LYS A 260 8.69 -0.23 -11.23
C LYS A 260 7.82 -1.44 -10.88
N ASN A 261 6.67 -1.51 -11.53
CA ASN A 261 5.83 -2.70 -11.44
C ASN A 261 6.61 -3.92 -11.94
N GLY A 262 6.56 -5.00 -11.16
CA GLY A 262 7.28 -6.24 -11.43
C GLY A 262 8.61 -6.38 -10.70
N ASP A 263 9.12 -5.33 -10.05
CA ASP A 263 10.34 -5.39 -9.26
C ASP A 263 10.21 -6.38 -8.10
N ASP A 264 11.28 -7.10 -7.82
CA ASP A 264 11.33 -8.03 -6.69
C ASP A 264 11.50 -7.26 -5.38
N ALA A 265 10.78 -7.70 -4.36
CA ALA A 265 10.83 -7.12 -3.04
C ALA A 265 11.08 -8.19 -1.98
N LEU A 266 11.83 -7.83 -0.94
CA LEU A 266 12.05 -8.65 0.25
C LEU A 266 11.49 -7.92 1.46
N VAL A 267 10.53 -8.54 2.13
CA VAL A 267 9.85 -7.99 3.32
C VAL A 267 10.46 -8.62 4.56
N ASP A 268 11.04 -7.80 5.41
CA ASP A 268 11.66 -8.20 6.67
C ASP A 268 10.75 -7.81 7.86
N ILE A 269 10.35 -8.82 8.62
CA ILE A 269 9.50 -8.68 9.81
C ILE A 269 10.30 -8.65 11.12
N GLY A 270 11.64 -8.69 11.01
CA GLY A 270 12.54 -8.56 12.17
C GLY A 270 12.73 -9.83 13.01
N THR A 271 12.10 -10.96 12.67
CA THR A 271 12.22 -12.22 13.42
C THR A 271 13.24 -13.19 12.84
N ASP A 272 13.43 -13.15 11.51
CA ASP A 272 14.36 -14.04 10.80
C ASP A 272 15.11 -13.28 9.69
N SER A 273 16.35 -13.65 9.46
CA SER A 273 17.22 -13.02 8.45
C SER A 273 16.85 -13.34 7.00
N THR A 274 15.88 -14.23 6.76
CA THR A 274 15.54 -14.71 5.41
C THR A 274 14.52 -13.83 4.69
N GLY A 275 13.74 -13.01 5.42
CA GLY A 275 12.71 -12.17 4.81
C GLY A 275 11.66 -12.95 3.98
N ILE A 276 10.56 -12.31 3.64
CA ILE A 276 9.50 -12.89 2.81
C ILE A 276 9.56 -12.24 1.43
N HIS A 277 9.63 -13.06 0.38
CA HIS A 277 9.67 -12.57 -1.01
C HIS A 277 8.31 -12.08 -1.45
N GLY A 278 8.31 -10.97 -2.19
CA GLY A 278 7.14 -10.37 -2.80
C GLY A 278 7.49 -9.70 -4.12
N LYS A 279 6.47 -9.16 -4.78
CA LYS A 279 6.62 -8.39 -6.02
C LYS A 279 5.85 -7.08 -5.95
N VAL A 280 6.45 -6.02 -6.48
CA VAL A 280 5.76 -4.74 -6.69
C VAL A 280 4.70 -4.94 -7.76
N THR A 281 3.43 -4.80 -7.38
CA THR A 281 2.29 -4.94 -8.31
C THR A 281 1.79 -3.60 -8.83
N ASN A 282 1.98 -2.54 -8.03
CA ASN A 282 1.57 -1.19 -8.41
C ASN A 282 2.40 -0.15 -7.68
N VAL A 283 2.74 0.92 -8.37
CA VAL A 283 3.29 2.16 -7.76
C VAL A 283 2.20 3.22 -7.85
N GLY A 284 1.87 3.83 -6.72
CA GLY A 284 0.81 4.83 -6.62
C GLY A 284 1.08 6.05 -7.51
N ALA A 285 0.02 6.71 -7.94
CA ALA A 285 0.09 7.94 -8.73
C ALA A 285 -0.14 9.21 -7.89
N VAL A 286 -0.41 9.05 -6.59
CA VAL A 286 -0.78 10.15 -5.67
C VAL A 286 0.14 10.13 -4.48
N VAL A 287 0.63 11.30 -4.12
CA VAL A 287 1.41 11.51 -2.88
C VAL A 287 0.43 11.63 -1.72
N ASP A 288 0.62 10.85 -0.67
CA ASP A 288 -0.11 11.00 0.57
C ASP A 288 0.31 12.32 1.25
N PRO A 289 -0.63 13.23 1.57
CA PRO A 289 -0.30 14.54 2.13
C PRO A 289 0.27 14.48 3.55
N ASP A 290 -0.04 13.43 4.32
CA ASP A 290 0.39 13.28 5.71
C ASP A 290 1.80 12.71 5.79
N THR A 291 2.10 11.67 4.99
CA THR A 291 3.40 11.01 4.97
C THR A 291 4.36 11.61 3.95
N ARG A 292 3.85 12.30 2.92
CA ARG A 292 4.58 12.81 1.75
C ARG A 292 5.25 11.71 0.93
N ALA A 293 4.79 10.49 1.10
CA ALA A 293 5.24 9.31 0.37
C ALA A 293 4.27 8.95 -0.75
N VAL A 294 4.74 8.17 -1.70
CA VAL A 294 3.90 7.42 -2.63
C VAL A 294 3.97 5.96 -2.23
N ASP A 295 2.83 5.32 -2.09
CA ASP A 295 2.77 3.91 -1.74
C ASP A 295 3.04 3.01 -2.94
N ALA A 296 4.03 2.14 -2.82
CA ALA A 296 4.22 1.01 -3.72
C ALA A 296 3.60 -0.24 -3.10
N ARG A 297 2.68 -0.86 -3.82
CA ARG A 297 2.00 -2.08 -3.38
C ARG A 297 2.84 -3.30 -3.72
N VAL A 298 3.32 -3.97 -2.71
CA VAL A 298 4.04 -5.25 -2.81
C VAL A 298 3.08 -6.37 -2.43
N LEU A 299 2.86 -7.32 -3.34
CA LEU A 299 2.09 -8.54 -3.07
C LEU A 299 3.02 -9.59 -2.47
N VAL A 300 2.61 -10.17 -1.35
CA VAL A 300 3.40 -11.12 -0.57
C VAL A 300 2.54 -12.32 -0.19
N ASP A 301 3.06 -13.53 -0.37
CA ASP A 301 2.42 -14.75 0.10
C ASP A 301 2.57 -14.88 1.63
N ASN A 302 1.49 -15.28 2.31
CA ASN A 302 1.40 -15.36 3.76
C ASN A 302 0.79 -16.69 4.23
N PRO A 303 1.37 -17.85 3.84
CA PRO A 303 0.78 -19.16 4.13
C PRO A 303 0.71 -19.46 5.64
N ASP A 304 1.70 -18.99 6.38
CA ASP A 304 1.82 -19.24 7.84
C ASP A 304 1.12 -18.16 8.69
N GLY A 305 0.55 -17.13 8.06
CA GLY A 305 -0.11 -16.03 8.76
C GLY A 305 0.85 -15.16 9.58
N ALA A 306 2.13 -15.12 9.20
CA ALA A 306 3.16 -14.31 9.87
C ALA A 306 2.90 -12.81 9.72
N LEU A 307 2.45 -12.39 8.53
CA LEU A 307 2.05 -11.03 8.26
C LEU A 307 0.63 -10.77 8.79
N LYS A 308 0.48 -9.69 9.54
CA LYS A 308 -0.82 -9.24 10.08
C LYS A 308 -1.05 -7.80 9.67
N ARG A 309 -2.30 -7.44 9.45
CA ARG A 309 -2.70 -6.07 9.12
C ARG A 309 -2.11 -5.06 10.11
N GLN A 310 -1.68 -3.92 9.59
CA GLN A 310 -1.07 -2.81 10.35
C GLN A 310 0.28 -3.13 11.00
N MET A 311 0.92 -4.25 10.64
CA MET A 311 2.31 -4.45 11.00
C MET A 311 3.21 -3.50 10.20
N TYR A 312 4.18 -2.90 10.90
CA TYR A 312 5.26 -2.17 10.26
C TYR A 312 6.38 -3.15 9.91
N VAL A 313 6.83 -3.09 8.68
CA VAL A 313 7.86 -3.97 8.13
C VAL A 313 8.90 -3.16 7.39
N ARG A 314 10.11 -3.70 7.27
CA ARG A 314 11.13 -3.15 6.38
C ARG A 314 11.00 -3.83 5.02
N VAL A 315 11.02 -3.03 3.96
CA VAL A 315 10.89 -3.50 2.59
C VAL A 315 12.16 -3.15 1.83
N ARG A 316 12.79 -4.14 1.23
CA ARG A 316 13.93 -3.96 0.35
C ARG A 316 13.49 -4.30 -1.07
N ILE A 317 13.40 -3.29 -1.92
CA ILE A 317 12.97 -3.42 -3.33
C ILE A 317 14.22 -3.40 -4.20
N GLN A 318 14.36 -4.37 -5.08
CA GLN A 318 15.44 -4.45 -6.04
C GLN A 318 14.91 -4.11 -7.43
N SER A 319 15.38 -3.00 -7.99
CA SER A 319 14.99 -2.59 -9.34
C SER A 319 15.39 -3.65 -10.37
N SER A 320 14.47 -3.98 -11.25
CA SER A 320 14.74 -4.85 -12.42
C SER A 320 15.61 -4.17 -13.48
N GLU A 321 15.74 -2.83 -13.41
CA GLU A 321 16.54 -2.06 -14.35
C GLU A 321 18.03 -2.16 -14.00
N ALA A 322 18.78 -2.80 -14.90
CA ALA A 322 20.22 -2.88 -14.76
C ALA A 322 20.88 -1.55 -15.13
N ARG A 323 21.69 -1.02 -14.24
CA ARG A 323 22.58 0.14 -14.49
C ARG A 323 24.01 -0.33 -14.63
N THR A 324 24.81 0.42 -15.37
CA THR A 324 26.24 0.11 -15.55
C THR A 324 27.08 1.22 -14.97
N GLY A 325 28.06 0.87 -14.13
CA GLY A 325 28.95 1.84 -13.50
C GLY A 325 30.25 1.22 -13.01
N LEU A 326 31.13 2.06 -12.47
CA LEU A 326 32.35 1.62 -11.82
C LEU A 326 32.07 1.38 -10.35
N LEU A 327 32.17 0.12 -9.92
CA LEU A 327 31.93 -0.29 -8.54
C LEU A 327 33.25 -0.57 -7.83
N VAL A 328 33.45 0.08 -6.68
CA VAL A 328 34.64 -0.05 -5.85
C VAL A 328 34.26 -0.59 -4.46
N PRO A 329 34.92 -1.62 -3.92
CA PRO A 329 34.65 -2.09 -2.58
C PRO A 329 34.76 -0.99 -1.52
N VAL A 330 33.90 -1.05 -0.50
CA VAL A 330 33.90 -0.08 0.61
C VAL A 330 35.28 0.00 1.27
N SER A 331 36.03 -1.12 1.37
CA SER A 331 37.36 -1.21 1.95
C SER A 331 38.42 -0.37 1.22
N ALA A 332 38.21 -0.09 -0.06
CA ALA A 332 39.16 0.68 -0.88
C ALA A 332 38.98 2.19 -0.73
N VAL A 333 37.86 2.64 -0.18
CA VAL A 333 37.53 4.07 -0.06
C VAL A 333 37.96 4.59 1.30
N LEU A 334 38.88 5.54 1.30
CA LEU A 334 39.36 6.25 2.48
C LEU A 334 38.87 7.71 2.47
N ARG A 335 39.04 8.40 3.58
CA ARG A 335 38.77 9.84 3.70
C ARG A 335 40.03 10.57 4.16
N ASN A 336 40.29 11.71 3.56
CA ASN A 336 41.37 12.59 3.98
C ASN A 336 40.98 13.45 5.18
N ASP A 337 41.89 14.32 5.63
CA ASP A 337 41.70 15.23 6.79
C ASP A 337 40.52 16.23 6.57
N GLU A 338 40.22 16.54 5.31
CA GLU A 338 39.12 17.38 4.89
C GLU A 338 37.81 16.59 4.74
N ASN A 339 37.80 15.29 5.12
CA ASN A 339 36.67 14.36 4.98
C ASN A 339 36.27 14.07 3.51
N LEU A 340 37.14 14.36 2.53
CA LEU A 340 36.92 14.05 1.13
C LEU A 340 37.24 12.56 0.86
N PRO A 341 36.38 11.84 0.12
CA PRO A 341 36.64 10.44 -0.22
C PRO A 341 37.72 10.33 -1.31
N PHE A 342 38.61 9.37 -1.11
CA PHE A 342 39.65 9.07 -2.08
C PHE A 342 39.96 7.57 -2.11
N VAL A 343 40.64 7.16 -3.17
CA VAL A 343 41.18 5.82 -3.36
C VAL A 343 42.66 5.89 -3.79
N TYR A 344 43.41 4.81 -3.54
CA TYR A 344 44.73 4.65 -4.11
C TYR A 344 44.66 3.91 -5.44
N VAL A 345 45.27 4.50 -6.48
CA VAL A 345 45.36 3.89 -7.80
C VAL A 345 46.85 3.58 -8.10
N ALA A 346 47.12 2.37 -8.58
CA ALA A 346 48.46 2.00 -8.98
C ALA A 346 48.88 2.81 -10.22
N ALA A 347 50.00 3.51 -10.12
CA ALA A 347 50.61 4.28 -11.19
C ALA A 347 51.54 3.41 -12.07
N THR A 348 51.82 3.85 -13.27
CA THR A 348 52.69 3.13 -14.24
C THR A 348 54.14 3.03 -13.81
N ASP A 349 54.59 3.90 -12.89
CA ASP A 349 55.91 3.90 -12.29
C ASP A 349 56.11 2.94 -11.11
N GLY A 350 55.08 2.18 -10.80
CA GLY A 350 55.06 1.20 -9.67
C GLY A 350 54.73 1.83 -8.32
N GLY A 351 54.38 3.12 -8.28
CA GLY A 351 53.88 3.82 -7.10
C GLY A 351 52.34 3.76 -6.99
N TYR A 352 51.83 4.35 -5.92
CA TYR A 352 50.38 4.47 -5.67
C TYR A 352 50.03 5.95 -5.52
N ALA A 353 49.14 6.42 -6.36
CA ALA A 353 48.64 7.80 -6.35
C ALA A 353 47.31 7.90 -5.63
N GLN A 354 47.21 8.85 -4.70
CA GLN A 354 45.92 9.22 -4.10
C GLN A 354 45.07 9.93 -5.16
N ARG A 355 43.83 9.49 -5.32
CA ARG A 355 42.89 10.10 -6.27
C ARG A 355 41.54 10.33 -5.58
N THR A 356 41.15 11.59 -5.50
CA THR A 356 39.85 12.00 -5.00
C THR A 356 38.77 11.46 -5.92
N VAL A 357 37.68 10.93 -5.34
CA VAL A 357 36.54 10.33 -6.05
C VAL A 357 35.23 10.90 -5.55
N THR A 358 34.25 10.94 -6.42
CA THR A 358 32.88 11.23 -6.01
C THR A 358 32.18 9.91 -5.67
N LEU A 359 31.62 9.79 -4.45
CA LEU A 359 30.86 8.62 -4.05
C LEU A 359 29.42 8.78 -4.52
N GLY A 360 28.93 7.80 -5.25
CA GLY A 360 27.52 7.60 -5.53
C GLY A 360 26.84 6.68 -4.51
N GLU A 361 25.81 6.00 -4.95
CA GLU A 361 25.06 5.07 -4.11
C GLU A 361 25.90 3.83 -3.71
N ARG A 362 25.52 3.26 -2.58
CA ARG A 362 26.10 2.00 -2.11
C ARG A 362 25.31 0.83 -2.68
N VAL A 363 26.01 -0.06 -3.36
CA VAL A 363 25.47 -1.30 -3.95
C VAL A 363 26.08 -2.49 -3.22
N GLY A 364 25.37 -3.02 -2.23
CA GLY A 364 25.89 -4.09 -1.37
C GLY A 364 27.14 -3.69 -0.58
N ASP A 365 28.26 -4.31 -0.87
CA ASP A 365 29.58 -4.06 -0.27
C ASP A 365 30.44 -3.07 -1.09
N ARG A 366 29.87 -2.41 -2.10
CA ARG A 366 30.58 -1.52 -3.02
C ARG A 366 29.94 -0.15 -3.09
N PHE A 367 30.74 0.87 -3.49
CA PHE A 367 30.26 2.20 -3.86
C PHE A 367 30.31 2.36 -5.38
N LEU A 368 29.27 2.93 -5.95
CA LEU A 368 29.31 3.48 -7.30
C LEU A 368 30.20 4.72 -7.31
N ILE A 369 31.14 4.79 -8.26
CA ILE A 369 32.02 5.95 -8.43
C ILE A 369 31.65 6.64 -9.76
N PRO A 370 30.87 7.72 -9.73
CA PRO A 370 30.51 8.46 -10.93
C PRO A 370 31.69 9.24 -11.52
N GLU A 371 32.59 9.77 -10.67
CA GLU A 371 33.70 10.60 -11.09
C GLU A 371 34.98 10.28 -10.32
N GLY A 372 36.13 10.46 -10.97
CA GLY A 372 37.46 10.28 -10.38
C GLY A 372 38.16 8.96 -10.78
N LEU A 373 37.47 7.99 -11.37
CA LEU A 373 38.04 6.72 -11.85
C LEU A 373 37.70 6.44 -13.32
N HIS A 374 38.56 5.66 -13.96
CA HIS A 374 38.34 5.15 -15.31
C HIS A 374 38.34 3.61 -15.32
N ALA A 375 37.67 3.04 -16.31
CA ALA A 375 37.73 1.60 -16.52
C ALA A 375 39.16 1.20 -16.88
N GLY A 376 39.71 0.19 -16.21
CA GLY A 376 41.09 -0.25 -16.32
C GLY A 376 42.01 0.25 -15.21
N ASP A 377 41.61 1.24 -14.41
CA ASP A 377 42.37 1.66 -13.23
C ASP A 377 42.48 0.49 -12.22
N LYS A 378 43.70 0.33 -11.68
CA LYS A 378 43.97 -0.68 -10.64
C LYS A 378 43.89 0.00 -9.28
N VAL A 379 42.80 -0.24 -8.54
CA VAL A 379 42.56 0.34 -7.23
C VAL A 379 43.01 -0.60 -6.13
N VAL A 380 43.60 -0.06 -5.08
CA VAL A 380 43.97 -0.79 -3.87
C VAL A 380 42.71 -1.10 -3.07
N VAL A 381 42.41 -2.38 -2.89
CA VAL A 381 41.22 -2.82 -2.13
C VAL A 381 41.53 -3.28 -0.73
N ASP A 382 42.72 -3.90 -0.54
CA ASP A 382 43.26 -4.25 0.76
C ASP A 382 44.60 -3.57 0.98
N GLY A 383 44.87 -3.11 2.20
CA GLY A 383 46.08 -2.37 2.54
C GLY A 383 46.01 -0.87 2.22
N ALA A 384 44.88 -0.32 1.76
CA ALA A 384 44.75 1.09 1.47
C ALA A 384 45.03 2.00 2.69
N ILE A 385 44.56 1.60 3.88
CA ILE A 385 44.84 2.32 5.13
C ILE A 385 46.32 2.31 5.49
N PHE A 386 47.06 1.23 5.14
CA PHE A 386 48.50 1.14 5.36
C PHE A 386 49.28 2.11 4.45
N LEU A 387 48.86 2.26 3.20
CA LEU A 387 49.42 3.29 2.30
C LEU A 387 49.23 4.70 2.83
N HIS A 388 48.02 4.96 3.36
CA HIS A 388 47.71 6.28 3.94
C HIS A 388 48.62 6.60 5.14
N PHE A 389 48.86 5.62 6.00
CA PHE A 389 49.76 5.78 7.15
C PHE A 389 51.20 6.04 6.73
N ILE A 390 51.73 5.38 5.69
CA ILE A 390 53.08 5.59 5.19
C ILE A 390 53.21 7.00 4.57
N GLN A 391 52.19 7.51 3.93
CA GLN A 391 52.19 8.84 3.30
C GLN A 391 52.17 10.00 4.30
N THR A 392 51.59 9.76 5.49
CA THR A 392 51.44 10.78 6.53
C THR A 392 52.61 10.82 7.54
N GLN A 393 53.60 9.93 7.41
CA GLN A 393 54.84 9.95 8.19
C GLN A 393 55.97 10.66 7.43
#